data_94b33ad8d7965d0f472e65f090a0ac0a
#
_entry.id   94b33ad8d7965d0f472e65f090a0ac0a
#
_cell.length_a   1.000
_cell.length_b   1.000
_cell.length_c   1.000
_cell.angle_alpha   90.00
_cell.angle_beta   90.00
_cell.angle_gamma   90.00
#
_symmetry.space_group_name_H-M   'P 1'
#
loop_
_entity.id
_entity.type
_entity.pdbx_description
1 polymer ?
#
loop_
_entity_poly.entity_id
_entity_poly.type
_entity_poly.pdbx_seq_one_letter_code
_entity_poly.pdbx_strand_id
1 'polypeptide(L)'
;MAKLGTFSEYATVAEASLIKVEKDLPLDCVALVSCGVATGWGSATNRADTQPGDTVVVVGIGGIGINAVQGARMAGAKRIIAIDPVEFKREKAMEFGATHTYASMTEAIPHLMELSWGEMADRVIMTPGVLHGDMMGEAMTMVGKGGTCVVTAISPMDETSADINLFQLAMWNKEVKGTIFGSLNPRADIPKLLDMYRVGDLKLDELITKRYTLDEINEGYRAMREGENIRGVIVNG
;
A
#
# COMPACT_ATOMS: atom_id res chain seq x y z
N MET A 1 2.47 18.11 -6.61
CA MET A 1 1.50 17.21 -6.04
C MET A 1 0.75 17.79 -4.84
N ALA A 2 1.32 18.47 -3.93
CA ALA A 2 0.67 18.95 -2.71
C ALA A 2 0.58 20.49 -2.70
N LYS A 3 -0.42 21.05 -3.35
CA LYS A 3 -0.76 22.48 -3.26
C LYS A 3 -2.09 22.70 -2.51
N LEU A 4 -2.50 21.72 -1.68
CA LEU A 4 -3.72 21.76 -0.91
C LEU A 4 -3.41 21.75 0.57
N GLY A 5 -4.00 22.70 1.33
CA GLY A 5 -4.05 22.67 2.79
C GLY A 5 -5.44 22.21 3.18
N THR A 6 -5.54 21.01 3.77
CA THR A 6 -6.83 20.37 4.12
C THR A 6 -7.03 20.20 5.62
N PHE A 7 -6.04 20.58 6.45
CA PHE A 7 -6.22 20.66 7.90
C PHE A 7 -6.84 22.00 8.29
N SER A 8 -8.07 22.22 7.85
CA SER A 8 -8.85 23.43 8.08
C SER A 8 -10.33 23.12 7.82
N GLU A 9 -11.22 23.91 8.44
CA GLU A 9 -12.66 23.80 8.21
C GLU A 9 -13.05 24.16 6.76
N TYR A 10 -12.31 25.06 6.14
CA TYR A 10 -12.54 25.55 4.78
C TYR A 10 -11.25 25.51 3.97
N ALA A 11 -11.36 25.09 2.72
CA ALA A 11 -10.25 25.08 1.79
C ALA A 11 -10.70 25.56 0.41
N THR A 12 -9.86 26.39 -0.23
CA THR A 12 -10.06 26.78 -1.63
C THR A 12 -9.18 25.90 -2.51
N VAL A 13 -9.80 25.18 -3.43
CA VAL A 13 -9.11 24.24 -4.31
C VAL A 13 -9.50 24.47 -5.77
N ALA A 14 -8.59 24.15 -6.70
CA ALA A 14 -8.92 24.20 -8.12
C ALA A 14 -9.95 23.12 -8.47
N GLU A 15 -10.98 23.45 -9.24
CA GLU A 15 -12.02 22.53 -9.68
C GLU A 15 -11.44 21.25 -10.34
N ALA A 16 -10.35 21.41 -11.10
CA ALA A 16 -9.65 20.30 -11.73
C ALA A 16 -9.10 19.26 -10.73
N SER A 17 -8.93 19.63 -9.46
CA SER A 17 -8.46 18.75 -8.37
C SER A 17 -9.62 18.09 -7.62
N LEU A 18 -10.86 18.34 -8.00
CA LEU A 18 -12.04 17.79 -7.35
C LEU A 18 -12.60 16.59 -8.13
N ILE A 19 -13.06 15.61 -7.36
CA ILE A 19 -13.83 14.49 -7.87
C ILE A 19 -15.15 14.47 -7.11
N LYS A 20 -16.26 14.56 -7.86
CA LYS A 20 -17.58 14.46 -7.28
C LYS A 20 -17.85 13.02 -6.86
N VAL A 21 -18.32 12.85 -5.63
CA VAL A 21 -18.74 11.57 -5.07
C VAL A 21 -20.20 11.64 -4.61
N GLU A 22 -20.81 10.49 -4.39
CA GLU A 22 -22.19 10.40 -3.92
C GLU A 22 -22.31 10.91 -2.46
N LYS A 23 -23.42 11.59 -2.17
CA LYS A 23 -23.64 12.29 -0.90
C LYS A 23 -23.95 11.38 0.29
N ASP A 24 -24.37 10.16 0.03
CA ASP A 24 -24.75 9.15 1.03
C ASP A 24 -23.56 8.39 1.61
N LEU A 25 -22.36 8.60 1.05
CA LEU A 25 -21.14 7.94 1.53
C LEU A 25 -20.57 8.63 2.79
N PRO A 26 -20.08 7.88 3.78
CA PRO A 26 -19.40 8.43 4.95
C PRO A 26 -18.16 9.23 4.55
N LEU A 27 -18.10 10.51 4.90
CA LEU A 27 -17.02 11.40 4.44
C LEU A 27 -15.64 11.01 4.99
N ASP A 28 -15.56 10.43 6.16
CA ASP A 28 -14.32 9.92 6.76
C ASP A 28 -13.76 8.74 5.95
N CYS A 29 -14.60 7.84 5.46
CA CYS A 29 -14.21 6.76 4.55
C CYS A 29 -13.83 7.29 3.17
N VAL A 30 -14.63 8.22 2.62
CA VAL A 30 -14.34 8.86 1.31
C VAL A 30 -12.98 9.56 1.31
N ALA A 31 -12.62 10.24 2.40
CA ALA A 31 -11.34 10.93 2.53
C ALA A 31 -10.13 9.97 2.33
N LEU A 32 -10.24 8.70 2.74
CA LEU A 32 -9.17 7.70 2.61
C LEU A 32 -8.88 7.35 1.16
N VAL A 33 -9.89 7.37 0.29
CA VAL A 33 -9.78 6.95 -1.12
C VAL A 33 -9.02 7.98 -1.95
N SER A 34 -8.91 9.22 -1.46
CA SER A 34 -8.23 10.30 -2.17
C SER A 34 -6.72 10.08 -2.38
N CYS A 35 -6.07 9.22 -1.60
CA CYS A 35 -4.64 8.94 -1.73
C CYS A 35 -4.29 7.48 -1.37
N GLY A 36 -4.26 7.14 -0.08
CA GLY A 36 -3.64 5.91 0.40
C GLY A 36 -4.33 4.64 -0.08
N VAL A 37 -5.67 4.63 -0.13
CA VAL A 37 -6.45 3.49 -0.64
C VAL A 37 -6.17 3.29 -2.12
N ALA A 38 -6.34 4.33 -2.92
CA ALA A 38 -6.10 4.30 -4.36
C ALA A 38 -4.65 3.89 -4.68
N THR A 39 -3.66 4.48 -3.97
CA THR A 39 -2.24 4.16 -4.16
C THR A 39 -1.94 2.69 -3.88
N GLY A 40 -2.38 2.16 -2.75
CA GLY A 40 -2.11 0.77 -2.37
C GLY A 40 -2.80 -0.23 -3.28
N TRP A 41 -4.11 -0.05 -3.47
CA TRP A 41 -4.90 -0.91 -4.33
C TRP A 41 -4.34 -0.94 -5.76
N GLY A 42 -4.09 0.23 -6.34
CA GLY A 42 -3.55 0.35 -7.69
C GLY A 42 -2.11 -0.16 -7.83
N SER A 43 -1.30 -0.11 -6.77
CA SER A 43 0.03 -0.72 -6.79
C SER A 43 -0.03 -2.22 -7.01
N ALA A 44 -1.00 -2.90 -6.41
CA ALA A 44 -1.21 -4.33 -6.57
C ALA A 44 -1.90 -4.67 -7.90
N THR A 45 -2.98 -3.97 -8.25
CA THR A 45 -3.82 -4.33 -9.39
C THR A 45 -3.28 -3.80 -10.72
N ASN A 46 -2.93 -2.51 -10.77
CA ASN A 46 -2.55 -1.86 -12.03
C ASN A 46 -1.04 -1.93 -12.28
N ARG A 47 -0.22 -1.68 -11.24
CA ARG A 47 1.21 -1.58 -11.46
C ARG A 47 1.95 -2.90 -11.36
N ALA A 48 1.65 -3.70 -10.35
CA ALA A 48 2.16 -5.05 -10.23
C ALA A 48 1.50 -6.00 -11.23
N ASP A 49 0.29 -5.66 -11.69
CA ASP A 49 -0.50 -6.50 -12.59
C ASP A 49 -0.70 -7.90 -11.98
N THR A 50 -1.16 -7.92 -10.73
CA THR A 50 -1.40 -9.17 -9.99
C THR A 50 -2.43 -10.02 -10.69
N GLN A 51 -2.10 -11.28 -10.94
CA GLN A 51 -2.96 -12.24 -11.60
C GLN A 51 -3.54 -13.26 -10.61
N PRO A 52 -4.68 -13.88 -10.92
CA PRO A 52 -5.20 -14.99 -10.13
C PRO A 52 -4.17 -16.13 -10.01
N GLY A 53 -3.90 -16.53 -8.76
CA GLY A 53 -2.90 -17.55 -8.45
C GLY A 53 -1.52 -17.05 -8.06
N ASP A 54 -1.23 -15.74 -8.24
CA ASP A 54 0.06 -15.15 -7.88
C ASP A 54 0.36 -15.26 -6.37
N THR A 55 1.64 -15.32 -6.05
CA THR A 55 2.20 -15.07 -4.72
C THR A 55 2.66 -13.62 -4.65
N VAL A 56 2.03 -12.83 -3.78
CA VAL A 56 2.28 -11.39 -3.61
C VAL A 56 2.91 -11.13 -2.25
N VAL A 57 4.00 -10.38 -2.21
CA VAL A 57 4.62 -9.87 -0.98
C VAL A 57 4.37 -8.37 -0.88
N VAL A 58 3.90 -7.90 0.27
CA VAL A 58 3.73 -6.48 0.57
C VAL A 58 4.63 -6.13 1.75
N VAL A 59 5.58 -5.22 1.54
CA VAL A 59 6.53 -4.76 2.56
C VAL A 59 6.13 -3.39 3.06
N GLY A 60 5.85 -3.28 4.37
CA GLY A 60 5.35 -2.07 5.00
C GLY A 60 3.81 -2.01 5.01
N ILE A 61 3.20 -2.37 6.15
CA ILE A 61 1.74 -2.44 6.31
C ILE A 61 1.24 -1.17 7.01
N GLY A 62 1.49 -0.04 6.36
CA GLY A 62 0.83 1.22 6.69
C GLY A 62 -0.44 1.39 5.87
N GLY A 63 -0.97 2.62 5.85
CA GLY A 63 -2.21 2.91 5.13
C GLY A 63 -2.15 2.72 3.60
N ILE A 64 -0.97 2.56 2.99
CA ILE A 64 -0.81 2.18 1.58
C ILE A 64 -0.71 0.65 1.49
N GLY A 65 0.19 0.03 2.26
CA GLY A 65 0.44 -1.41 2.16
C GLY A 65 -0.77 -2.27 2.49
N ILE A 66 -1.57 -1.89 3.48
CA ILE A 66 -2.80 -2.63 3.80
C ILE A 66 -3.82 -2.61 2.64
N ASN A 67 -3.84 -1.53 1.85
CA ASN A 67 -4.67 -1.47 0.65
C ASN A 67 -4.04 -2.19 -0.55
N ALA A 68 -2.71 -2.35 -0.58
CA ALA A 68 -2.08 -3.26 -1.52
C ALA A 68 -2.43 -4.73 -1.21
N VAL A 69 -2.56 -5.09 0.07
CA VAL A 69 -3.08 -6.40 0.50
C VAL A 69 -4.51 -6.62 -0.02
N GLN A 70 -5.42 -5.63 0.16
CA GLN A 70 -6.78 -5.72 -0.37
C GLN A 70 -6.78 -5.85 -1.91
N GLY A 71 -5.99 -5.02 -2.60
CA GLY A 71 -5.86 -5.07 -4.05
C GLY A 71 -5.37 -6.43 -4.56
N ALA A 72 -4.35 -7.00 -3.92
CA ALA A 72 -3.85 -8.33 -4.26
C ALA A 72 -4.90 -9.43 -4.04
N ARG A 73 -5.65 -9.36 -2.93
CA ARG A 73 -6.75 -10.29 -2.66
C ARG A 73 -7.83 -10.20 -3.74
N MET A 74 -8.25 -8.99 -4.10
CA MET A 74 -9.29 -8.76 -5.11
C MET A 74 -8.84 -9.19 -6.50
N ALA A 75 -7.54 -9.08 -6.81
CA ALA A 75 -6.95 -9.60 -8.05
C ALA A 75 -6.84 -11.14 -8.08
N GLY A 76 -7.17 -11.83 -6.98
CA GLY A 76 -7.16 -13.29 -6.91
C GLY A 76 -5.81 -13.91 -6.56
N ALA A 77 -4.92 -13.17 -5.91
CA ALA A 77 -3.66 -13.72 -5.42
C ALA A 77 -3.89 -14.94 -4.52
N LYS A 78 -3.14 -16.01 -4.76
CA LYS A 78 -3.22 -17.26 -3.99
C LYS A 78 -2.59 -17.12 -2.61
N ARG A 79 -1.48 -16.40 -2.53
CA ARG A 79 -0.76 -16.11 -1.29
C ARG A 79 -0.47 -14.62 -1.22
N ILE A 80 -0.73 -14.05 -0.06
CA ILE A 80 -0.44 -12.64 0.23
C ILE A 80 0.37 -12.61 1.52
N ILE A 81 1.63 -12.25 1.40
CA ILE A 81 2.58 -12.20 2.50
C ILE A 81 2.78 -10.74 2.89
N ALA A 82 2.39 -10.39 4.10
CA ALA A 82 2.51 -9.04 4.63
C ALA A 82 3.70 -8.95 5.60
N ILE A 83 4.56 -7.97 5.40
CA ILE A 83 5.79 -7.78 6.18
C ILE A 83 5.76 -6.39 6.83
N ASP A 84 5.78 -6.35 8.17
CA ASP A 84 5.87 -5.10 8.94
C ASP A 84 6.47 -5.42 10.33
N PRO A 85 7.39 -4.62 10.88
CA PRO A 85 7.95 -4.85 12.21
C PRO A 85 6.91 -4.74 13.33
N VAL A 86 5.82 -3.97 13.13
CA VAL A 86 4.78 -3.73 14.13
C VAL A 86 3.75 -4.84 14.13
N GLU A 87 3.63 -5.57 15.24
CA GLU A 87 2.73 -6.72 15.37
C GLU A 87 1.26 -6.37 15.07
N PHE A 88 0.75 -5.29 15.67
CA PHE A 88 -0.61 -4.81 15.43
C PHE A 88 -0.92 -4.65 13.92
N LYS A 89 0.03 -4.16 13.12
CA LYS A 89 -0.16 -4.01 11.68
C LYS A 89 -0.20 -5.35 10.96
N ARG A 90 0.61 -6.31 11.41
CA ARG A 90 0.58 -7.69 10.88
C ARG A 90 -0.76 -8.38 11.17
N GLU A 91 -1.28 -8.23 12.39
CA GLU A 91 -2.61 -8.73 12.75
C GLU A 91 -3.69 -8.11 11.86
N LYS A 92 -3.65 -6.79 11.70
CA LYS A 92 -4.57 -6.09 10.79
C LYS A 92 -4.45 -6.58 9.35
N ALA A 93 -3.25 -6.85 8.84
CA ALA A 93 -3.08 -7.38 7.49
C ALA A 93 -3.87 -8.67 7.26
N MET A 94 -3.95 -9.56 8.25
CA MET A 94 -4.75 -10.79 8.17
C MET A 94 -6.25 -10.49 8.00
N GLU A 95 -6.78 -9.50 8.71
CA GLU A 95 -8.18 -9.08 8.57
C GLU A 95 -8.48 -8.54 7.16
N PHE A 96 -7.49 -7.98 6.49
CA PHE A 96 -7.60 -7.42 5.13
C PHE A 96 -7.25 -8.40 4.01
N GLY A 97 -6.87 -9.63 4.36
CA GLY A 97 -6.70 -10.71 3.40
C GLY A 97 -5.27 -11.21 3.19
N ALA A 98 -4.32 -10.79 4.02
CA ALA A 98 -3.02 -11.45 4.04
C ALA A 98 -3.18 -12.92 4.49
N THR A 99 -2.37 -13.80 3.93
CA THR A 99 -2.36 -15.23 4.28
C THR A 99 -1.24 -15.60 5.23
N HIS A 100 -0.16 -14.80 5.23
CA HIS A 100 1.01 -14.96 6.09
C HIS A 100 1.55 -13.59 6.46
N THR A 101 2.17 -13.50 7.64
CA THR A 101 2.80 -12.28 8.11
C THR A 101 4.16 -12.55 8.72
N TYR A 102 5.11 -11.63 8.53
CA TYR A 102 6.46 -11.69 9.10
C TYR A 102 6.91 -10.31 9.58
N ALA A 103 7.83 -10.29 10.54
CA ALA A 103 8.34 -9.05 11.10
C ALA A 103 9.37 -8.36 10.20
N SER A 104 10.08 -9.11 9.36
CA SER A 104 11.11 -8.58 8.45
C SER A 104 11.18 -9.37 7.15
N MET A 105 11.82 -8.79 6.13
CA MET A 105 12.11 -9.48 4.87
C MET A 105 13.06 -10.65 5.08
N THR A 106 14.10 -10.48 5.91
CA THR A 106 15.04 -11.54 6.28
C THR A 106 14.33 -12.76 6.86
N GLU A 107 13.35 -12.55 7.74
CA GLU A 107 12.52 -13.64 8.30
C GLU A 107 11.63 -14.27 7.23
N ALA A 108 11.04 -13.47 6.36
CA ALA A 108 10.10 -13.95 5.35
C ALA A 108 10.74 -14.80 4.25
N ILE A 109 11.98 -14.48 3.83
CA ILE A 109 12.66 -15.12 2.69
C ILE A 109 12.69 -16.66 2.78
N PRO A 110 13.17 -17.31 3.86
CA PRO A 110 13.18 -18.78 3.94
C PRO A 110 11.77 -19.39 3.91
N HIS A 111 10.81 -18.76 4.54
CA HIS A 111 9.43 -19.23 4.52
C HIS A 111 8.79 -19.06 3.13
N LEU A 112 9.05 -17.93 2.45
CA LEU A 112 8.60 -17.72 1.08
C LEU A 112 9.19 -18.78 0.14
N MET A 113 10.46 -19.11 0.30
CA MET A 113 11.12 -20.17 -0.48
C MET A 113 10.42 -21.53 -0.27
N GLU A 114 10.09 -21.88 0.96
CA GLU A 114 9.38 -23.12 1.26
C GLU A 114 7.95 -23.10 0.70
N LEU A 115 7.18 -22.04 0.97
CA LEU A 115 5.79 -21.89 0.52
C LEU A 115 5.64 -21.90 -1.00
N SER A 116 6.65 -21.39 -1.72
CA SER A 116 6.65 -21.28 -3.18
C SER A 116 7.41 -22.43 -3.88
N TRP A 117 7.95 -23.40 -3.13
CA TRP A 117 8.77 -24.48 -3.67
C TRP A 117 10.01 -23.98 -4.43
N GLY A 118 10.56 -22.84 -3.96
CA GLY A 118 11.72 -22.17 -4.56
C GLY A 118 11.42 -21.18 -5.67
N GLU A 119 10.17 -21.05 -6.11
CA GLU A 119 9.79 -20.11 -7.19
C GLU A 119 9.80 -18.65 -6.74
N MET A 120 9.71 -18.38 -5.44
CA MET A 120 9.64 -17.06 -4.81
C MET A 120 8.32 -16.33 -5.14
N ALA A 121 8.29 -15.00 -5.07
CA ALA A 121 7.08 -14.20 -5.28
C ALA A 121 6.95 -13.73 -6.74
N ASP A 122 5.74 -13.79 -7.28
CA ASP A 122 5.41 -13.19 -8.58
C ASP A 122 5.44 -11.67 -8.49
N ARG A 123 4.99 -11.12 -7.37
CA ARG A 123 4.90 -9.67 -7.14
C ARG A 123 5.44 -9.31 -5.76
N VAL A 124 6.29 -8.29 -5.69
CA VAL A 124 6.76 -7.68 -4.44
C VAL A 124 6.40 -6.19 -4.48
N ILE A 125 5.69 -5.69 -3.49
CA ILE A 125 5.20 -4.31 -3.44
C ILE A 125 5.85 -3.62 -2.23
N MET A 126 6.68 -2.61 -2.51
CA MET A 126 7.41 -1.87 -1.49
C MET A 126 6.65 -0.63 -1.06
N THR A 127 6.13 -0.65 0.17
CA THR A 127 5.34 0.42 0.80
C THR A 127 5.82 0.81 2.20
N PRO A 128 7.13 0.70 2.55
CA PRO A 128 7.62 1.19 3.82
C PRO A 128 7.41 2.70 3.95
N GLY A 129 7.48 3.25 5.16
CA GLY A 129 7.33 4.68 5.41
C GLY A 129 8.40 5.52 4.68
N VAL A 130 9.63 5.04 4.65
CA VAL A 130 10.74 5.55 3.84
C VAL A 130 11.43 4.34 3.21
N LEU A 131 11.70 4.42 1.92
CA LEU A 131 12.44 3.38 1.21
C LEU A 131 13.91 3.81 1.09
N HIS A 132 14.82 2.97 1.57
CA HIS A 132 16.25 3.11 1.36
C HIS A 132 16.76 2.11 0.33
N GLY A 133 17.84 2.46 -0.36
CA GLY A 133 18.36 1.67 -1.47
C GLY A 133 18.85 0.27 -1.08
N ASP A 134 19.32 0.08 0.16
CA ASP A 134 19.74 -1.20 0.73
C ASP A 134 18.57 -2.18 0.88
N MET A 135 17.36 -1.70 1.14
CA MET A 135 16.17 -2.55 1.22
C MET A 135 15.84 -3.26 -0.11
N MET A 136 16.31 -2.72 -1.23
CA MET A 136 16.04 -3.28 -2.55
C MET A 136 16.72 -4.64 -2.77
N GLY A 137 17.86 -4.91 -2.13
CA GLY A 137 18.56 -6.19 -2.20
C GLY A 137 17.71 -7.35 -1.68
N GLU A 138 17.14 -7.20 -0.48
CA GLU A 138 16.22 -8.19 0.08
C GLU A 138 14.91 -8.29 -0.72
N ALA A 139 14.34 -7.14 -1.11
CA ALA A 139 13.13 -7.11 -1.93
C ALA A 139 13.32 -7.89 -3.25
N MET A 140 14.42 -7.65 -3.96
CA MET A 140 14.73 -8.34 -5.22
C MET A 140 15.09 -9.83 -5.03
N THR A 141 15.56 -10.23 -3.85
CA THR A 141 15.73 -11.63 -3.49
C THR A 141 14.41 -12.36 -3.36
N MET A 142 13.36 -11.68 -2.87
CA MET A 142 12.01 -12.24 -2.78
C MET A 142 11.29 -12.34 -4.13
N VAL A 143 11.72 -11.58 -5.14
CA VAL A 143 11.12 -11.64 -6.49
C VAL A 143 11.55 -12.92 -7.19
N GLY A 144 10.61 -13.70 -7.69
CA GLY A 144 10.84 -14.90 -8.49
C GLY A 144 11.30 -14.60 -9.91
N LYS A 145 11.51 -15.65 -10.72
CA LYS A 145 11.84 -15.53 -12.14
C LYS A 145 10.63 -14.96 -12.91
N GLY A 146 10.87 -13.94 -13.73
CA GLY A 146 9.80 -13.22 -14.43
C GLY A 146 8.91 -12.34 -13.52
N GLY A 147 9.24 -12.26 -12.23
CA GLY A 147 8.47 -11.49 -11.26
C GLY A 147 8.77 -9.99 -11.28
N THR A 148 7.91 -9.23 -10.64
CA THR A 148 7.97 -7.75 -10.62
C THR A 148 8.06 -7.22 -9.18
N CYS A 149 9.02 -6.30 -8.94
CA CYS A 149 9.07 -5.46 -7.76
C CYS A 149 8.46 -4.08 -8.08
N VAL A 150 7.44 -3.67 -7.33
CA VAL A 150 6.82 -2.35 -7.46
C VAL A 150 7.26 -1.44 -6.33
N VAL A 151 7.93 -0.36 -6.67
CA VAL A 151 8.36 0.70 -5.75
C VAL A 151 7.24 1.73 -5.66
N THR A 152 6.56 1.76 -4.52
CA THR A 152 5.46 2.68 -4.20
C THR A 152 5.88 3.68 -3.13
N ALA A 153 6.74 3.27 -2.21
CA ALA A 153 7.27 4.13 -1.16
C ALA A 153 8.15 5.25 -1.72
N ILE A 154 8.24 6.33 -0.97
CA ILE A 154 9.07 7.49 -1.32
C ILE A 154 10.42 7.36 -0.62
N SER A 155 11.50 7.52 -1.39
CA SER A 155 12.88 7.63 -0.90
C SER A 155 13.25 9.09 -0.66
N PRO A 156 14.28 9.36 0.16
CA PRO A 156 14.93 10.67 0.16
C PRO A 156 15.36 11.09 -1.26
N MET A 157 15.27 12.38 -1.58
CA MET A 157 15.57 12.87 -2.94
C MET A 157 17.02 12.66 -3.38
N ASP A 158 17.92 12.53 -2.43
CA ASP A 158 19.36 12.31 -2.60
C ASP A 158 19.74 10.81 -2.58
N GLU A 159 18.80 9.93 -2.35
CA GLU A 159 18.99 8.47 -2.47
C GLU A 159 19.02 8.07 -3.95
N THR A 160 20.22 7.97 -4.51
CA THR A 160 20.42 7.74 -5.96
C THR A 160 20.89 6.32 -6.29
N SER A 161 21.07 5.48 -5.29
CA SER A 161 21.55 4.10 -5.46
C SER A 161 20.53 3.09 -4.92
N ALA A 162 20.54 1.90 -5.48
CA ALA A 162 19.78 0.76 -5.00
C ALA A 162 20.64 -0.51 -5.12
N ASP A 163 20.61 -1.36 -4.09
CA ASP A 163 21.31 -2.63 -4.10
C ASP A 163 20.51 -3.64 -4.94
N ILE A 164 20.85 -3.77 -6.20
CA ILE A 164 20.19 -4.69 -7.13
C ILE A 164 21.24 -5.56 -7.81
N ASN A 165 21.11 -6.88 -7.67
CA ASN A 165 21.93 -7.82 -8.40
C ASN A 165 21.55 -7.82 -9.89
N LEU A 166 22.37 -7.14 -10.71
CA LEU A 166 22.12 -6.97 -12.14
C LEU A 166 22.14 -8.29 -12.92
N PHE A 167 22.96 -9.28 -12.48
CA PHE A 167 22.96 -10.60 -13.08
C PHE A 167 21.60 -11.28 -12.91
N GLN A 168 21.06 -11.29 -11.69
CA GLN A 168 19.74 -11.87 -11.42
C GLN A 168 18.63 -11.10 -12.15
N LEU A 169 18.71 -9.78 -12.17
CA LEU A 169 17.75 -8.94 -12.89
C LEU A 169 17.64 -9.38 -14.35
N ALA A 170 18.78 -9.50 -15.04
CA ALA A 170 18.82 -9.85 -16.45
C ALA A 170 18.51 -11.35 -16.69
N MET A 171 19.24 -12.24 -16.00
CA MET A 171 19.15 -13.68 -16.27
C MET A 171 17.86 -14.34 -15.83
N TRP A 172 17.17 -13.73 -14.86
CA TRP A 172 15.89 -14.25 -14.34
C TRP A 172 14.70 -13.39 -14.80
N ASN A 173 14.93 -12.49 -15.74
CA ASN A 173 13.91 -11.64 -16.33
C ASN A 173 13.05 -10.92 -15.29
N LYS A 174 13.68 -10.43 -14.21
CA LYS A 174 12.99 -9.68 -13.15
C LYS A 174 12.75 -8.24 -13.58
N GLU A 175 11.72 -7.62 -13.02
CA GLU A 175 11.37 -6.22 -13.30
C GLU A 175 11.34 -5.38 -12.01
N VAL A 176 11.72 -4.10 -12.14
CA VAL A 176 11.49 -3.07 -11.12
C VAL A 176 10.66 -1.96 -11.75
N LYS A 177 9.53 -1.63 -11.12
CA LYS A 177 8.59 -0.62 -11.62
C LYS A 177 8.28 0.41 -10.54
N GLY A 178 8.49 1.69 -10.80
CA GLY A 178 8.00 2.76 -9.95
C GLY A 178 6.51 3.04 -10.19
N THR A 179 5.80 3.52 -9.17
CA THR A 179 4.42 3.98 -9.32
C THR A 179 4.16 5.24 -8.49
N ILE A 180 3.36 6.12 -9.06
CA ILE A 180 2.73 7.23 -8.32
C ILE A 180 1.23 7.00 -8.32
N PHE A 181 0.59 7.19 -7.16
CA PHE A 181 -0.86 7.03 -7.02
C PHE A 181 -1.40 5.66 -7.49
N GLY A 182 -0.58 4.59 -7.38
CA GLY A 182 -0.94 3.25 -7.83
C GLY A 182 -1.17 3.11 -9.34
N SER A 183 -0.65 4.06 -10.15
CA SER A 183 -0.91 4.11 -11.60
C SER A 183 -2.39 4.16 -11.98
N LEU A 184 -3.22 4.75 -11.10
CA LEU A 184 -4.65 4.94 -11.30
C LEU A 184 -4.97 6.25 -12.03
N ASN A 185 -6.13 6.26 -12.69
CA ASN A 185 -6.80 7.49 -13.12
C ASN A 185 -7.80 7.93 -12.04
N PRO A 186 -7.52 8.97 -11.24
CA PRO A 186 -8.35 9.33 -10.09
C PRO A 186 -9.83 9.57 -10.45
N ARG A 187 -10.09 10.20 -11.59
CA ARG A 187 -11.47 10.52 -12.02
C ARG A 187 -12.29 9.30 -12.39
N ALA A 188 -11.62 8.25 -12.90
CA ALA A 188 -12.29 7.01 -13.28
C ALA A 188 -12.29 5.99 -12.13
N ASP A 189 -11.23 5.93 -11.35
CA ASP A 189 -11.01 4.81 -10.44
C ASP A 189 -11.47 5.09 -9.01
N ILE A 190 -11.46 6.36 -8.52
CA ILE A 190 -12.02 6.69 -7.20
C ILE A 190 -13.51 6.33 -7.11
N PRO A 191 -14.39 6.67 -8.08
CA PRO A 191 -15.76 6.21 -8.03
C PRO A 191 -15.90 4.68 -7.99
N LYS A 192 -15.10 3.94 -8.77
CA LYS A 192 -15.12 2.47 -8.75
C LYS A 192 -14.72 1.89 -7.37
N LEU A 193 -13.69 2.47 -6.74
CA LEU A 193 -13.29 2.04 -5.39
C LEU A 193 -14.40 2.30 -4.37
N LEU A 194 -15.12 3.40 -4.49
CA LEU A 194 -16.28 3.70 -3.65
C LEU A 194 -17.46 2.77 -3.92
N ASP A 195 -17.68 2.37 -5.17
CA ASP A 195 -18.68 1.34 -5.51
C ASP A 195 -18.31 -0.03 -4.90
N MET A 196 -17.02 -0.42 -4.94
CA MET A 196 -16.52 -1.63 -4.28
C MET A 196 -16.73 -1.58 -2.75
N TYR A 197 -16.55 -0.40 -2.13
CA TYR A 197 -16.86 -0.20 -0.72
C TYR A 197 -18.35 -0.40 -0.44
N ARG A 198 -19.24 0.15 -1.27
CA ARG A 198 -20.70 0.00 -1.11
C ARG A 198 -21.17 -1.45 -1.15
N VAL A 199 -20.58 -2.27 -1.99
CA VAL A 199 -20.93 -3.70 -2.08
C VAL A 199 -20.18 -4.58 -1.09
N GLY A 200 -19.31 -3.98 -0.25
CA GLY A 200 -18.57 -4.68 0.81
C GLY A 200 -17.31 -5.42 0.34
N ASP A 201 -16.88 -5.22 -0.90
CA ASP A 201 -15.67 -5.83 -1.43
C ASP A 201 -14.40 -5.10 -0.94
N LEU A 202 -14.47 -3.79 -0.75
CA LEU A 202 -13.38 -2.96 -0.24
C LEU A 202 -13.71 -2.48 1.19
N LYS A 203 -12.83 -2.75 2.13
CA LYS A 203 -12.95 -2.32 3.53
C LYS A 203 -12.37 -0.92 3.69
N LEU A 204 -13.16 0.03 4.16
CA LEU A 204 -12.72 1.39 4.50
C LEU A 204 -12.93 1.72 5.97
N ASP A 205 -14.05 1.31 6.57
CA ASP A 205 -14.34 1.58 7.99
C ASP A 205 -13.27 1.00 8.89
N GLU A 206 -12.82 -0.23 8.62
CA GLU A 206 -11.81 -0.95 9.40
C GLU A 206 -10.39 -0.36 9.26
N LEU A 207 -10.17 0.50 8.27
CA LEU A 207 -8.92 1.26 8.13
C LEU A 207 -8.82 2.37 9.17
N ILE A 208 -9.96 2.95 9.59
CA ILE A 208 -9.98 4.07 10.53
C ILE A 208 -9.76 3.54 11.94
N THR A 209 -8.52 3.62 12.39
CA THR A 209 -8.16 3.16 13.75
C THR A 209 -8.37 4.22 14.79
N LYS A 210 -8.35 5.51 14.42
CA LYS A 210 -8.60 6.62 15.35
C LYS A 210 -9.14 7.85 14.62
N ARG A 211 -10.06 8.55 15.27
CA ARG A 211 -10.56 9.86 14.84
C ARG A 211 -10.00 10.94 15.75
N TYR A 212 -9.68 12.09 15.19
CA TYR A 212 -9.11 13.25 15.85
C TYR A 212 -9.90 14.49 15.50
N THR A 213 -9.94 15.44 16.40
CA THR A 213 -10.31 16.82 16.09
C THR A 213 -9.13 17.56 15.46
N LEU A 214 -9.39 18.75 14.89
CA LEU A 214 -8.30 19.57 14.33
C LEU A 214 -7.29 19.99 15.40
N ASP A 215 -7.72 20.23 16.64
CA ASP A 215 -6.84 20.58 17.76
C ASP A 215 -5.92 19.43 18.18
N GLU A 216 -6.30 18.18 17.90
CA GLU A 216 -5.54 16.98 18.21
C GLU A 216 -4.57 16.55 17.09
N ILE A 217 -4.36 17.40 16.06
CA ILE A 217 -3.52 17.07 14.90
C ILE A 217 -2.10 16.62 15.30
N ASN A 218 -1.50 17.25 16.31
CA ASN A 218 -0.15 16.91 16.79
C ASN A 218 -0.11 15.51 17.40
N GLU A 219 -1.17 15.12 18.12
CA GLU A 219 -1.32 13.77 18.64
C GLU A 219 -1.50 12.75 17.51
N GLY A 220 -2.27 13.09 16.48
CA GLY A 220 -2.41 12.27 15.29
C GLY A 220 -1.06 12.01 14.59
N TYR A 221 -0.21 13.03 14.48
CA TYR A 221 1.15 12.90 13.94
C TYR A 221 2.07 12.05 14.83
N ARG A 222 1.97 12.20 16.17
CA ARG A 222 2.70 11.36 17.12
C ARG A 222 2.34 9.89 16.92
N ALA A 223 1.07 9.56 16.99
CA ALA A 223 0.56 8.20 16.84
C ALA A 223 0.92 7.58 15.48
N MET A 224 0.93 8.39 14.41
CA MET A 224 1.39 7.95 13.10
C MET A 224 2.88 7.56 13.10
N ARG A 225 3.75 8.37 13.72
CA ARG A 225 5.20 8.12 13.80
C ARG A 225 5.52 6.90 14.67
N GLU A 226 4.76 6.68 15.73
CA GLU A 226 4.92 5.55 16.65
C GLU A 226 4.27 4.26 16.12
N GLY A 227 3.62 4.33 14.95
CA GLY A 227 3.02 3.17 14.30
C GLY A 227 1.73 2.66 14.98
N GLU A 228 1.10 3.47 15.82
CA GLU A 228 -0.12 3.13 16.56
C GLU A 228 -1.38 3.09 15.67
N ASN A 229 -1.30 3.65 14.48
CA ASN A 229 -2.44 3.79 13.55
C ASN A 229 -2.19 3.08 12.22
N ILE A 230 -3.28 2.56 11.65
CA ILE A 230 -3.35 2.29 10.19
C ILE A 230 -3.76 3.59 9.49
N ARG A 231 -4.91 4.17 9.86
CA ARG A 231 -5.38 5.50 9.46
C ARG A 231 -5.97 6.26 10.64
N GLY A 232 -5.41 7.45 10.87
CA GLY A 232 -6.06 8.47 11.69
C GLY A 232 -6.79 9.46 10.77
N VAL A 233 -8.00 9.83 11.12
CA VAL A 233 -8.83 10.77 10.35
C VAL A 233 -9.16 11.98 11.23
N ILE A 234 -8.98 13.19 10.68
CA ILE A 234 -9.45 14.41 11.34
C ILE A 234 -10.90 14.63 10.92
N VAL A 235 -11.77 14.79 11.89
CA VAL A 235 -13.20 15.05 11.70
C VAL A 235 -13.47 16.47 12.17
N ASN A 236 -13.93 17.32 11.25
CA ASN A 236 -14.45 18.64 11.59
C ASN A 236 -15.89 18.50 12.09
N GLY A 237 -16.19 19.14 13.22
CA GLY A 237 -17.51 19.09 13.87
C GLY A 237 -18.60 19.84 13.10
#